data_236249f97f940d6848e0e89f8afc19bd
#
_entry.id   236249f97f940d6848e0e89f8afc19bd
#
_cell.length_a   1.000
_cell.length_b   1.000
_cell.length_c   1.000
_cell.angle_alpha   90.00
_cell.angle_beta   90.00
_cell.angle_gamma   90.00
#
_symmetry.space_group_name_H-M   'P 1'
#
loop_
_entity.id
_entity.type
_entity.pdbx_description
1 polymer ?
#
loop_
_entity_poly.entity_id
_entity_poly.type
_entity_poly.pdbx_seq_one_letter_code
_entity_poly.pdbx_strand_id
1 'polypeptide(L)'
;YDDTRSQVYRGVRVETANADAVIADTANQVLRSGTAIASALFHSTGGGATENNENVYVSATGAKVATPVSYLRGSPDRDANGVPYDAAAPYATWQTNPYSLAQLSAIFAADSRTDVGTLASLDLRDRGVSGRLVSVTLVGSAGAKTVSGGVFVSVFNVHRPPGDPPA
;
A
#
# COMPACT_ATOMS: atom_id res chain seq x y z
N TYR A 1 20.11 -4.74 10.31
CA TYR A 1 21.09 -3.67 10.18
C TYR A 1 20.73 -2.58 11.19
N ASP A 2 21.71 -1.90 11.73
CA ASP A 2 21.58 -0.75 12.66
C ASP A 2 21.64 0.60 11.93
N ASP A 3 21.17 0.62 10.71
CA ASP A 3 21.12 1.80 9.84
C ASP A 3 19.74 1.92 9.14
N THR A 4 19.60 2.93 8.29
CA THR A 4 18.36 3.25 7.59
C THR A 4 17.83 2.15 6.65
N ARG A 5 18.57 1.07 6.40
CA ARG A 5 18.12 -0.09 5.62
C ARG A 5 17.13 -0.96 6.38
N SER A 6 17.15 -0.92 7.72
CA SER A 6 16.22 -1.67 8.58
C SER A 6 15.26 -0.75 9.32
N GLN A 7 15.78 0.30 9.96
CA GLN A 7 15.03 1.25 10.77
C GLN A 7 15.62 2.64 10.62
N VAL A 8 14.78 3.67 10.72
CA VAL A 8 15.25 5.05 10.76
C VAL A 8 15.47 5.46 12.22
N TYR A 9 16.61 5.11 12.78
CA TYR A 9 17.04 5.58 14.09
C TYR A 9 18.01 6.78 13.94
N ARG A 10 17.63 7.90 14.52
CA ARG A 10 18.37 9.17 14.39
C ARG A 10 19.28 9.49 15.58
N GLY A 11 19.48 8.50 16.46
CA GLY A 11 20.32 8.60 17.64
C GLY A 11 19.60 9.14 18.88
N VAL A 12 20.28 9.07 20.03
CA VAL A 12 19.77 9.40 21.38
C VAL A 12 19.08 10.78 21.45
N ARG A 13 19.47 11.73 20.62
CA ARG A 13 18.89 13.09 20.66
C ARG A 13 17.44 13.18 20.21
N VAL A 14 16.89 12.12 19.62
CA VAL A 14 15.49 12.06 19.17
C VAL A 14 14.67 11.05 19.96
N GLU A 15 15.25 10.42 20.96
CA GLU A 15 14.53 9.59 21.91
C GLU A 15 13.58 10.44 22.77
N THR A 16 12.50 9.84 23.19
CA THR A 16 11.49 10.48 24.04
C THR A 16 11.26 9.63 25.28
N ALA A 17 10.99 10.26 26.41
CA ALA A 17 10.72 9.55 27.66
C ALA A 17 9.57 8.54 27.54
N ASN A 18 8.56 8.85 26.71
CA ASN A 18 7.46 7.91 26.45
C ASN A 18 7.93 6.66 25.67
N ALA A 19 8.78 6.84 24.65
CA ALA A 19 9.33 5.70 23.91
C ALA A 19 10.22 4.84 24.79
N ASP A 20 11.06 5.47 25.62
CA ASP A 20 11.95 4.77 26.56
C ASP A 20 11.14 3.99 27.60
N ALA A 21 10.07 4.55 28.15
CA ALA A 21 9.17 3.88 29.07
C ALA A 21 8.49 2.65 28.41
N VAL A 22 7.94 2.81 27.21
CA VAL A 22 7.31 1.68 26.48
C VAL A 22 8.32 0.57 26.19
N ILE A 23 9.55 0.89 25.81
CA ILE A 23 10.61 -0.10 25.56
C ILE A 23 10.98 -0.82 26.86
N ALA A 24 11.09 -0.10 27.98
CA ALA A 24 11.37 -0.71 29.29
C ALA A 24 10.23 -1.64 29.74
N ASP A 25 8.96 -1.20 29.60
CA ASP A 25 7.78 -1.96 30.00
C ASP A 25 7.58 -3.25 29.17
N THR A 26 8.04 -3.24 27.91
CA THR A 26 7.94 -4.38 26.99
C THR A 26 9.25 -5.17 26.87
N ALA A 27 10.23 -4.90 27.70
CA ALA A 27 11.52 -5.60 27.68
C ALA A 27 11.34 -7.12 27.80
N ASN A 28 12.01 -7.87 26.91
CA ASN A 28 11.92 -9.33 26.81
C ASN A 28 10.53 -9.89 26.42
N GLN A 29 9.61 -9.04 25.98
CA GLN A 29 8.31 -9.47 25.46
C GLN A 29 8.35 -9.54 23.92
N VAL A 30 7.73 -10.59 23.36
CA VAL A 30 7.59 -10.78 21.91
C VAL A 30 6.17 -11.25 21.60
N LEU A 31 5.66 -10.80 20.46
CA LEU A 31 4.39 -11.31 19.94
C LEU A 31 4.60 -12.73 19.38
N ARG A 32 3.68 -13.64 19.71
CA ARG A 32 3.73 -15.04 19.26
C ARG A 32 2.41 -15.44 18.60
N SER A 33 2.53 -16.32 17.62
CA SER A 33 1.42 -17.06 17.05
C SER A 33 1.67 -18.55 17.26
N GLY A 34 0.95 -19.16 18.21
CA GLY A 34 1.27 -20.51 18.67
C GLY A 34 2.68 -20.57 19.27
N THR A 35 3.52 -21.44 18.75
CA THR A 35 4.91 -21.62 19.19
C THR A 35 5.93 -20.73 18.49
N ALA A 36 5.56 -20.07 17.39
CA ALA A 36 6.45 -19.22 16.60
C ALA A 36 6.37 -17.73 17.01
N ILE A 37 7.45 -16.99 16.83
CA ILE A 37 7.45 -15.53 16.93
C ILE A 37 6.65 -14.99 15.72
N ALA A 38 5.69 -14.10 16.00
CA ALA A 38 4.88 -13.49 14.96
C ALA A 38 5.68 -12.43 14.18
N SER A 39 5.49 -12.37 12.87
CA SER A 39 5.97 -11.27 12.04
C SER A 39 5.06 -10.06 12.24
N ALA A 40 5.48 -9.13 13.07
CA ALA A 40 4.71 -7.94 13.44
C ALA A 40 4.98 -6.82 12.42
N LEU A 41 4.26 -6.84 11.29
CA LEU A 41 4.33 -5.79 10.28
C LEU A 41 3.65 -4.52 10.79
N PHE A 42 4.20 -3.36 10.42
CA PHE A 42 3.66 -2.06 10.80
C PHE A 42 3.68 -1.09 9.62
N HIS A 43 2.89 -0.04 9.72
CA HIS A 43 2.82 1.07 8.76
C HIS A 43 2.55 2.38 9.50
N SER A 44 2.81 3.51 8.85
CA SER A 44 2.58 4.84 9.43
C SER A 44 1.14 5.33 9.24
N THR A 45 0.49 4.97 8.15
CA THR A 45 -0.85 5.44 7.79
C THR A 45 -1.58 4.34 7.05
N GLY A 46 -2.67 3.84 7.61
CA GLY A 46 -3.48 2.73 7.08
C GLY A 46 -4.76 3.17 6.38
N GLY A 47 -5.17 4.42 6.57
CA GLY A 47 -6.41 4.93 5.99
C GLY A 47 -7.67 4.32 6.63
N GLY A 48 -7.57 3.80 7.85
CA GLY A 48 -8.68 3.28 8.64
C GLY A 48 -9.05 1.82 8.39
N ALA A 49 -8.19 1.06 7.70
CA ALA A 49 -8.32 -0.40 7.57
C ALA A 49 -6.99 -1.06 7.25
N THR A 50 -6.75 -2.24 7.82
CA THR A 50 -5.63 -3.11 7.43
C THR A 50 -6.05 -4.07 6.33
N GLU A 51 -5.07 -4.72 5.67
CA GLU A 51 -5.32 -5.63 4.55
C GLU A 51 -4.85 -7.06 4.86
N ASN A 52 -5.45 -8.04 4.22
CA ASN A 52 -4.97 -9.42 4.24
C ASN A 52 -3.58 -9.51 3.59
N ASN A 53 -2.65 -10.21 4.22
CA ASN A 53 -1.27 -10.28 3.72
C ASN A 53 -1.18 -10.80 2.27
N GLU A 54 -2.00 -11.76 1.84
CA GLU A 54 -1.99 -12.29 0.49
C GLU A 54 -2.51 -11.30 -0.58
N ASN A 55 -3.20 -10.25 -0.18
CA ASN A 55 -3.61 -9.17 -1.07
C ASN A 55 -2.55 -8.06 -1.19
N VAL A 56 -1.58 -8.02 -0.27
CA VAL A 56 -0.45 -7.09 -0.28
C VAL A 56 0.73 -7.67 -1.03
N TYR A 57 1.06 -8.94 -0.76
CA TYR A 57 2.17 -9.63 -1.40
C TYR A 57 1.68 -10.39 -2.63
N VAL A 58 1.63 -9.66 -3.75
CA VAL A 58 1.18 -10.16 -5.04
C VAL A 58 2.31 -10.07 -6.07
N SER A 59 2.21 -10.87 -7.14
CA SER A 59 3.11 -10.76 -8.30
C SER A 59 2.89 -9.44 -9.06
N ALA A 60 3.72 -9.16 -10.04
CA ALA A 60 3.57 -8.00 -10.92
C ALA A 60 2.23 -7.99 -11.69
N THR A 61 1.61 -9.14 -11.91
CA THR A 61 0.29 -9.29 -12.55
C THR A 61 -0.87 -9.31 -11.56
N GLY A 62 -0.62 -9.16 -10.26
CA GLY A 62 -1.66 -9.20 -9.21
C GLY A 62 -1.98 -10.60 -8.69
N ALA A 63 -1.34 -11.66 -9.19
CA ALA A 63 -1.58 -13.01 -8.65
C ALA A 63 -1.04 -13.10 -7.20
N LYS A 64 -1.86 -13.68 -6.31
CA LYS A 64 -1.50 -13.86 -4.89
C LYS A 64 -0.37 -14.89 -4.78
N VAL A 65 0.79 -14.47 -4.26
CA VAL A 65 1.97 -15.31 -4.10
C VAL A 65 2.26 -15.65 -2.64
N ALA A 66 1.68 -14.90 -1.70
CA ALA A 66 1.82 -15.15 -0.28
C ALA A 66 0.72 -16.09 0.23
N THR A 67 1.09 -17.04 1.08
CA THR A 67 0.14 -17.87 1.82
C THR A 67 -0.59 -17.01 2.87
N PRO A 68 -1.93 -17.16 3.02
CA PRO A 68 -2.67 -16.49 4.07
C PRO A 68 -2.12 -16.79 5.46
N VAL A 69 -1.86 -15.74 6.24
CA VAL A 69 -1.39 -15.84 7.63
C VAL A 69 -2.52 -15.47 8.57
N SER A 70 -2.84 -16.35 9.51
CA SER A 70 -4.04 -16.25 10.35
C SER A 70 -4.14 -14.98 11.21
N TYR A 71 -3.02 -14.38 11.58
CA TYR A 71 -2.94 -13.16 12.37
C TYR A 71 -2.66 -11.90 11.53
N LEU A 72 -2.47 -12.02 10.20
CA LEU A 72 -2.31 -10.91 9.27
C LEU A 72 -3.57 -10.75 8.41
N ARG A 73 -4.70 -10.58 9.09
CA ARG A 73 -6.01 -10.39 8.46
C ARG A 73 -6.39 -8.91 8.46
N GLY A 74 -6.99 -8.50 7.36
CA GLY A 74 -7.56 -7.17 7.24
C GLY A 74 -8.70 -6.95 8.24
N SER A 75 -8.68 -5.79 8.89
CA SER A 75 -9.72 -5.37 9.83
C SER A 75 -9.90 -3.85 9.79
N PRO A 76 -11.07 -3.34 10.20
CA PRO A 76 -11.20 -1.91 10.45
C PRO A 76 -10.21 -1.43 11.51
N ASP A 77 -9.56 -0.30 11.26
CA ASP A 77 -8.64 0.39 12.17
C ASP A 77 -9.20 1.77 12.50
N ARG A 78 -10.32 1.74 13.27
CA ARG A 78 -11.17 2.90 13.54
C ARG A 78 -11.68 2.87 14.98
N ASP A 79 -11.98 4.05 15.51
CA ASP A 79 -12.64 4.18 16.80
C ASP A 79 -14.13 3.75 16.75
N ALA A 80 -14.81 3.83 17.89
CA ALA A 80 -16.24 3.48 18.01
C ALA A 80 -17.18 4.38 17.17
N ASN A 81 -16.72 5.57 16.76
CA ASN A 81 -17.45 6.49 15.89
C ASN A 81 -17.13 6.28 14.41
N GLY A 82 -16.28 5.31 14.08
CA GLY A 82 -15.84 5.02 12.72
C GLY A 82 -14.73 5.94 12.20
N VAL A 83 -14.11 6.75 13.07
CA VAL A 83 -13.01 7.64 12.70
C VAL A 83 -11.71 6.83 12.70
N PRO A 84 -10.91 6.83 11.59
CA PRO A 84 -9.62 6.18 11.56
C PRO A 84 -8.69 6.70 12.66
N TYR A 85 -7.96 5.82 13.34
CA TYR A 85 -6.99 6.22 14.36
C TYR A 85 -5.87 7.10 13.81
N ASP A 86 -5.58 6.97 12.53
CA ASP A 86 -4.58 7.75 11.79
C ASP A 86 -5.18 8.93 10.99
N ALA A 87 -6.44 9.32 11.26
CA ALA A 87 -7.15 10.39 10.51
C ALA A 87 -6.40 11.74 10.51
N ALA A 88 -5.60 12.02 11.56
CA ALA A 88 -4.78 13.22 11.65
C ALA A 88 -3.39 13.09 10.98
N ALA A 89 -3.05 11.92 10.45
CA ALA A 89 -1.76 11.72 9.79
C ALA A 89 -1.70 12.45 8.44
N PRO A 90 -0.54 12.97 8.03
CA PRO A 90 -0.33 13.43 6.68
C PRO A 90 -0.69 12.29 5.70
N TYR A 91 -1.42 12.62 4.66
CA TYR A 91 -1.87 11.64 3.64
C TYR A 91 -2.92 10.62 4.10
N ALA A 92 -3.57 10.81 5.25
CA ALA A 92 -4.73 9.99 5.64
C ALA A 92 -5.87 10.10 4.60
N THR A 93 -5.98 11.25 3.96
CA THR A 93 -6.85 11.49 2.81
C THR A 93 -6.06 12.20 1.71
N TRP A 94 -6.26 11.79 0.48
CA TRP A 94 -5.64 12.39 -0.68
C TRP A 94 -6.50 12.18 -1.93
N GLN A 95 -6.27 12.98 -2.94
CA GLN A 95 -6.88 12.79 -4.27
C GLN A 95 -5.90 13.23 -5.35
N THR A 96 -6.00 12.61 -6.51
CA THR A 96 -5.28 13.04 -7.72
C THR A 96 -6.08 14.10 -8.46
N ASN A 97 -5.44 14.77 -9.42
CA ASN A 97 -6.17 15.54 -10.42
C ASN A 97 -7.04 14.62 -11.28
N PRO A 98 -8.15 15.11 -11.84
CA PRO A 98 -8.90 14.35 -12.83
C PRO A 98 -8.08 14.21 -14.12
N TYR A 99 -8.08 13.01 -14.70
CA TYR A 99 -7.40 12.70 -15.97
C TYR A 99 -8.40 12.22 -17.01
N SER A 100 -8.26 12.73 -18.23
CA SER A 100 -8.95 12.16 -19.39
C SER A 100 -8.36 10.80 -19.79
N LEU A 101 -9.11 9.99 -20.52
CA LEU A 101 -8.60 8.72 -21.07
C LEU A 101 -7.37 8.93 -21.96
N ALA A 102 -7.29 10.05 -22.70
CA ALA A 102 -6.13 10.37 -23.52
C ALA A 102 -4.87 10.62 -22.68
N GLN A 103 -4.99 11.36 -21.57
CA GLN A 103 -3.88 11.55 -20.63
C GLN A 103 -3.45 10.26 -19.97
N LEU A 104 -4.40 9.45 -19.51
CA LEU A 104 -4.09 8.13 -18.94
C LEU A 104 -3.47 7.20 -19.99
N SER A 105 -3.91 7.23 -21.24
CA SER A 105 -3.27 6.49 -22.35
C SER A 105 -1.80 6.86 -22.48
N ALA A 106 -1.47 8.15 -22.47
CA ALA A 106 -0.08 8.61 -22.57
C ALA A 106 0.77 8.16 -21.37
N ILE A 107 0.21 8.23 -20.15
CA ILE A 107 0.88 7.78 -18.91
C ILE A 107 1.20 6.29 -18.99
N PHE A 108 0.20 5.46 -19.32
CA PHE A 108 0.34 4.00 -19.28
C PHE A 108 1.03 3.42 -20.52
N ALA A 109 1.04 4.12 -21.65
CA ALA A 109 1.84 3.72 -22.83
C ALA A 109 3.36 3.90 -22.61
N ALA A 110 3.77 4.69 -21.63
CA ALA A 110 5.19 4.91 -21.33
C ALA A 110 5.89 3.70 -20.66
N ASP A 111 5.13 2.69 -20.21
CA ASP A 111 5.67 1.47 -19.60
C ASP A 111 5.09 0.24 -20.30
N SER A 112 5.97 -0.65 -20.77
CA SER A 112 5.57 -1.85 -21.51
C SER A 112 4.65 -2.80 -20.72
N ARG A 113 4.63 -2.74 -19.40
CA ARG A 113 3.74 -3.54 -18.54
C ARG A 113 2.28 -3.07 -18.63
N THR A 114 2.06 -1.82 -18.92
CA THR A 114 0.74 -1.15 -18.93
C THR A 114 0.33 -0.63 -20.32
N ASP A 115 1.22 -0.65 -21.31
CA ASP A 115 0.92 -0.20 -22.67
C ASP A 115 -0.10 -1.14 -23.34
N VAL A 116 -1.30 -0.65 -23.54
CA VAL A 116 -2.41 -1.31 -24.26
C VAL A 116 -2.80 -0.51 -25.52
N GLY A 117 -1.91 0.37 -26.00
CA GLY A 117 -2.22 1.32 -27.08
C GLY A 117 -3.13 2.45 -26.55
N THR A 118 -4.13 2.82 -27.32
CA THR A 118 -5.13 3.81 -26.87
C THR A 118 -6.02 3.17 -25.80
N LEU A 119 -5.96 3.70 -24.58
CA LEU A 119 -6.74 3.20 -23.45
C LEU A 119 -8.24 3.44 -23.66
N ALA A 120 -9.04 2.41 -23.53
CA ALA A 120 -10.50 2.46 -23.62
C ALA A 120 -11.16 2.43 -22.23
N SER A 121 -10.64 1.60 -21.32
CA SER A 121 -11.19 1.50 -19.97
C SER A 121 -10.18 0.93 -18.96
N LEU A 122 -10.48 1.15 -17.68
CA LEU A 122 -9.80 0.57 -16.52
C LEU A 122 -10.80 -0.24 -15.70
N ASP A 123 -10.47 -1.48 -15.38
CA ASP A 123 -11.20 -2.24 -14.38
C ASP A 123 -10.47 -2.18 -13.04
N LEU A 124 -11.10 -1.52 -12.07
CA LEU A 124 -10.57 -1.26 -10.71
C LEU A 124 -11.35 -2.03 -9.64
N ARG A 125 -12.07 -3.09 -10.00
CA ARG A 125 -12.96 -3.83 -9.09
C ARG A 125 -12.25 -4.85 -8.23
N ASP A 126 -11.08 -5.35 -8.65
CA ASP A 126 -10.31 -6.31 -7.85
C ASP A 126 -9.63 -5.61 -6.68
N ARG A 127 -10.35 -5.62 -5.55
CA ARG A 127 -9.93 -4.95 -4.33
C ARG A 127 -9.88 -5.92 -3.16
N GLY A 128 -8.96 -5.66 -2.25
CA GLY A 128 -8.88 -6.33 -0.97
C GLY A 128 -9.93 -5.81 0.03
N VAL A 129 -9.90 -6.37 1.23
CA VAL A 129 -10.88 -6.05 2.29
C VAL A 129 -10.74 -4.61 2.81
N SER A 130 -9.55 -4.00 2.67
CA SER A 130 -9.30 -2.59 2.99
C SER A 130 -9.77 -1.62 1.89
N GLY A 131 -10.17 -2.15 0.72
CA GLY A 131 -10.41 -1.36 -0.48
C GLY A 131 -9.17 -1.14 -1.36
N ARG A 132 -7.99 -1.61 -0.93
CA ARG A 132 -6.75 -1.55 -1.70
C ARG A 132 -6.92 -2.30 -3.03
N LEU A 133 -6.43 -1.73 -4.12
CA LEU A 133 -6.34 -2.42 -5.41
C LEU A 133 -5.37 -3.60 -5.31
N VAL A 134 -5.85 -4.81 -5.57
CA VAL A 134 -5.03 -6.03 -5.70
C VAL A 134 -4.48 -6.11 -7.11
N SER A 135 -5.36 -5.98 -8.10
CA SER A 135 -4.97 -5.88 -9.51
C SER A 135 -5.83 -4.85 -10.26
N VAL A 136 -5.32 -4.43 -11.42
CA VAL A 136 -5.98 -3.51 -12.34
C VAL A 136 -5.88 -4.09 -13.74
N THR A 137 -7.00 -4.15 -14.46
CA THR A 137 -7.00 -4.52 -15.87
C THR A 137 -7.18 -3.27 -16.73
N LEU A 138 -6.18 -3.01 -17.57
CA LEU A 138 -6.20 -1.97 -18.60
C LEU A 138 -6.68 -2.61 -19.90
N VAL A 139 -7.63 -1.97 -20.57
CA VAL A 139 -8.15 -2.42 -21.88
C VAL A 139 -7.95 -1.28 -22.88
N GLY A 140 -7.38 -1.61 -24.03
CA GLY A 140 -7.11 -0.63 -25.08
C GLY A 140 -7.05 -1.24 -26.48
N SER A 141 -6.63 -0.44 -27.45
CA SER A 141 -6.60 -0.81 -28.88
C SER A 141 -5.66 -1.97 -29.20
N ALA A 142 -4.62 -2.18 -28.38
CA ALA A 142 -3.66 -3.28 -28.54
C ALA A 142 -4.00 -4.52 -27.67
N GLY A 143 -5.19 -4.55 -27.04
CA GLY A 143 -5.66 -5.64 -26.21
C GLY A 143 -5.82 -5.26 -24.74
N ALA A 144 -5.70 -6.24 -23.85
CA ALA A 144 -5.83 -6.03 -22.41
C ALA A 144 -4.59 -6.50 -21.66
N LYS A 145 -4.25 -5.81 -20.56
CA LYS A 145 -3.19 -6.20 -19.62
C LYS A 145 -3.68 -6.07 -18.20
N THR A 146 -3.34 -7.06 -17.38
CA THR A 146 -3.59 -7.02 -15.93
C THR A 146 -2.26 -6.86 -15.19
N VAL A 147 -2.20 -5.90 -14.30
CA VAL A 147 -1.06 -5.61 -13.45
C VAL A 147 -1.48 -5.51 -11.99
N SER A 148 -0.55 -5.69 -11.06
CA SER A 148 -0.85 -5.44 -9.64
C SER A 148 -1.18 -3.96 -9.39
N GLY A 149 -1.96 -3.69 -8.34
CA GLY A 149 -2.22 -2.32 -7.90
C GLY A 149 -0.94 -1.54 -7.63
N GLY A 150 0.11 -2.20 -7.10
CA GLY A 150 1.42 -1.59 -6.90
C GLY A 150 2.11 -1.17 -8.20
N VAL A 151 2.07 -2.02 -9.23
CA VAL A 151 2.62 -1.67 -10.56
C VAL A 151 1.83 -0.53 -11.18
N PHE A 152 0.49 -0.59 -11.12
CA PHE A 152 -0.38 0.46 -11.65
C PHE A 152 -0.04 1.83 -11.04
N VAL A 153 0.00 1.92 -9.71
CA VAL A 153 0.34 3.16 -8.98
C VAL A 153 1.78 3.61 -9.28
N SER A 154 2.73 2.68 -9.34
CA SER A 154 4.13 3.01 -9.64
C SER A 154 4.29 3.63 -11.03
N VAL A 155 3.69 3.01 -12.06
CA VAL A 155 3.73 3.54 -13.44
C VAL A 155 3.07 4.92 -13.51
N PHE A 156 1.88 5.07 -12.90
CA PHE A 156 1.22 6.36 -12.82
C PHE A 156 2.12 7.44 -12.20
N ASN A 157 2.70 7.15 -11.04
CA ASN A 157 3.52 8.11 -10.30
C ASN A 157 4.80 8.52 -11.05
N VAL A 158 5.39 7.62 -11.83
CA VAL A 158 6.60 7.91 -12.62
C VAL A 158 6.28 8.77 -13.85
N HIS A 159 5.14 8.52 -14.50
CA HIS A 159 4.83 9.10 -15.80
C HIS A 159 3.72 10.17 -15.78
N ARG A 160 3.13 10.47 -14.62
CA ARG A 160 2.17 11.59 -14.49
C ARG A 160 2.85 12.93 -14.80
N PRO A 161 2.09 13.98 -15.18
CA PRO A 161 2.63 15.30 -15.40
C PRO A 161 3.43 15.81 -14.18
N PRO A 162 4.57 16.50 -14.39
CA PRO A 162 5.34 17.09 -13.30
C PRO A 162 4.49 18.07 -12.48
N GLY A 163 4.55 17.94 -11.16
CA GLY A 163 3.80 18.80 -10.24
C GLY A 163 2.42 18.25 -9.85
N ASP A 164 1.90 17.24 -10.54
CA ASP A 164 0.66 16.60 -10.12
C ASP A 164 0.86 15.74 -8.87
N PRO A 165 -0.15 15.66 -7.97
CA PRO A 165 -0.06 14.82 -6.78
C PRO A 165 0.06 13.33 -7.17
N PRO A 166 0.79 12.51 -6.37
CA PRO A 166 0.89 11.07 -6.58
C PRO A 166 -0.43 10.35 -6.27
N ALA A 167 -0.59 9.16 -6.84
CA ALA A 167 -1.66 8.23 -6.51
C ALA A 167 -1.31 7.35 -5.30
#